data_c89e4e2e673f24c60c198429faa8dace
#
_entry.id   c89e4e2e673f24c60c198429faa8dace
#
_cell.length_a   1.000
_cell.length_b   1.000
_cell.length_c   1.000
_cell.angle_alpha   90.00
_cell.angle_beta   90.00
_cell.angle_gamma   90.00
#
_symmetry.space_group_name_H-M   'P 1'
#
loop_
_entity.id
_entity.type
_entity.pdbx_description
1 polymer ?
#
loop_
_entity_poly.entity_id
_entity_poly.type
_entity_poly.pdbx_seq_one_letter_code
_entity_poly.pdbx_strand_id
1 'polypeptide(L)'
;MRIFNTMTRQKEEFIPNNPDEVKIYACGPTVYNYIHIGNARPLCVFDVLRRYLEYRGYNVKFVQNFTDVDDKIIKRANEEGITFEEVSKKYIEEFWTDANGLNFKKASVHPKATENIDEIINIIKTLEEKGYAYAVDGDVYFRTLKFKEYGKLSHQPIEDLQSGARIAIGEKKENPLDFALWKAAKEGEPYWDSPWGKGRPGWHIECSAMNKRFLGDTIDIHCGGQDLIFPHHENEIAQSECANGCTFSKYWMHNGYINVDNVKMSKSLGNFKTVREIANVYGYEVIRYFLISSHYRSPINYSLEIIEQCKSALERLYTCRESLDFALKNAKDIPDDEELIKKLNSHREQFITAMDDDLNTADGVAAVFELVKDINTSILDKEVSKNVCQTAVAVFDELCDVLGILYNRKNNDVDSDIEALIEERQQARTNKDWATADRIRDELKAKGIILKDTPQGVTWTKE
;
A
#
# COMPACT_ATOMS: atom_id res chain seq x y z
N MET A 1 4.46 8.30 -18.21
CA MET A 1 3.41 7.93 -17.23
C MET A 1 2.41 9.08 -17.12
N ARG A 2 1.12 8.77 -17.07
CA ARG A 2 0.06 9.74 -16.77
C ARG A 2 -0.61 9.33 -15.47
N ILE A 3 -0.98 10.29 -14.61
CA ILE A 3 -1.67 10.03 -13.35
C ILE A 3 -2.91 10.92 -13.25
N PHE A 4 -3.97 10.41 -12.64
CA PHE A 4 -5.15 11.20 -12.36
C PHE A 4 -4.89 12.11 -11.17
N ASN A 5 -4.98 13.41 -11.40
CA ASN A 5 -4.82 14.42 -10.37
C ASN A 5 -6.19 14.83 -9.82
N THR A 6 -6.45 14.55 -8.54
CA THR A 6 -7.73 14.93 -7.89
C THR A 6 -7.95 16.44 -7.92
N MET A 7 -6.88 17.24 -7.87
CA MET A 7 -6.96 18.71 -7.91
C MET A 7 -7.59 19.21 -9.21
N THR A 8 -7.22 18.63 -10.35
CA THR A 8 -7.70 19.05 -11.68
C THR A 8 -8.79 18.14 -12.23
N ARG A 9 -9.02 16.97 -11.61
CA ARG A 9 -9.92 15.91 -12.08
C ARG A 9 -9.58 15.38 -13.47
N GLN A 10 -8.31 15.43 -13.86
CA GLN A 10 -7.81 15.00 -15.16
C GLN A 10 -6.62 14.06 -15.02
N LYS A 11 -6.41 13.20 -16.03
CA LYS A 11 -5.16 12.47 -16.18
C LYS A 11 -4.11 13.42 -16.79
N GLU A 12 -3.04 13.65 -16.06
CA GLU A 12 -1.94 14.54 -16.44
C GLU A 12 -0.67 13.74 -16.65
N GLU A 13 0.22 14.25 -17.49
CA GLU A 13 1.58 13.72 -17.60
C GLU A 13 2.33 13.93 -16.28
N PHE A 14 2.93 12.86 -15.76
CA PHE A 14 3.74 12.96 -14.57
C PHE A 14 5.13 13.53 -14.89
N ILE A 15 5.37 14.73 -14.42
CA ILE A 15 6.64 15.44 -14.53
C ILE A 15 7.06 15.85 -13.11
N PRO A 16 8.09 15.23 -12.52
CA PRO A 16 8.54 15.58 -11.18
C PRO A 16 9.11 17.01 -11.12
N ASN A 17 9.04 17.63 -9.95
CA ASN A 17 9.63 18.96 -9.71
C ASN A 17 11.16 18.93 -9.84
N ASN A 18 11.77 17.83 -9.42
CA ASN A 18 13.19 17.54 -9.60
C ASN A 18 13.34 16.20 -10.34
N PRO A 19 13.98 16.14 -11.52
CA PRO A 19 14.16 14.88 -12.25
C PRO A 19 14.98 13.83 -11.47
N ASP A 20 15.81 14.26 -10.52
CA ASP A 20 16.69 13.39 -9.73
C ASP A 20 15.99 12.79 -8.49
N GLU A 21 14.86 13.35 -8.04
CA GLU A 21 14.17 12.90 -6.83
C GLU A 21 12.66 13.15 -6.90
N VAL A 22 11.85 12.11 -6.77
CA VAL A 22 10.39 12.21 -6.64
C VAL A 22 10.02 12.21 -5.16
N LYS A 23 9.33 13.25 -4.71
CA LYS A 23 8.90 13.43 -3.33
C LYS A 23 7.44 13.04 -3.16
N ILE A 24 7.17 12.03 -2.33
CA ILE A 24 5.82 11.52 -2.07
C ILE A 24 5.53 11.59 -0.57
N TYR A 25 4.39 12.16 -0.22
CA TYR A 25 3.84 12.10 1.13
C TYR A 25 2.54 11.31 1.14
N ALA A 26 2.45 10.31 2.00
CA ALA A 26 1.23 9.55 2.26
C ALA A 26 0.77 9.75 3.70
N CYS A 27 -0.47 10.19 3.92
CA CYS A 27 -1.02 10.27 5.26
C CYS A 27 -1.07 8.88 5.89
N GLY A 28 -0.41 8.75 7.03
CA GLY A 28 -0.34 7.51 7.79
C GLY A 28 -1.53 7.32 8.76
N PRO A 29 -1.62 6.18 9.41
CA PRO A 29 -2.72 5.89 10.31
C PRO A 29 -2.59 6.59 11.67
N THR A 30 -3.73 6.87 12.32
CA THR A 30 -3.80 7.11 13.75
C THR A 30 -3.65 5.77 14.49
N VAL A 31 -2.63 5.67 15.33
CA VAL A 31 -2.20 4.39 15.93
C VAL A 31 -2.88 4.12 17.27
N TYR A 32 -4.17 3.78 17.23
CA TYR A 32 -5.00 3.47 18.42
C TYR A 32 -5.64 2.08 18.37
N ASN A 33 -5.52 1.36 17.25
CA ASN A 33 -6.09 0.03 17.06
C ASN A 33 -5.38 -0.69 15.90
N TYR A 34 -5.63 -1.98 15.73
CA TYR A 34 -5.26 -2.74 14.53
C TYR A 34 -5.76 -2.05 13.26
N ILE A 35 -4.97 -2.08 12.19
CA ILE A 35 -5.41 -1.56 10.91
C ILE A 35 -6.48 -2.44 10.30
N HIS A 36 -7.46 -1.80 9.67
CA HIS A 36 -8.49 -2.49 8.90
C HIS A 36 -8.14 -2.51 7.41
N ILE A 37 -8.85 -3.32 6.62
CA ILE A 37 -8.59 -3.45 5.18
C ILE A 37 -8.66 -2.09 4.46
N GLY A 38 -9.49 -1.15 4.91
CA GLY A 38 -9.55 0.20 4.38
C GLY A 38 -8.26 1.01 4.59
N ASN A 39 -7.55 0.80 5.73
CA ASN A 39 -6.24 1.41 5.95
C ASN A 39 -5.13 0.69 5.15
N ALA A 40 -5.27 -0.62 4.93
CA ALA A 40 -4.31 -1.39 4.16
C ALA A 40 -4.33 -1.03 2.67
N ARG A 41 -5.47 -0.56 2.14
CA ARG A 41 -5.57 -0.21 0.72
C ARG A 41 -4.59 0.87 0.28
N PRO A 42 -4.55 2.08 0.90
CA PRO A 42 -3.54 3.07 0.57
C PRO A 42 -2.11 2.56 0.79
N LEU A 43 -1.86 1.73 1.82
CA LEU A 43 -0.54 1.13 2.03
C LEU A 43 -0.09 0.32 0.81
N CYS A 44 -0.93 -0.61 0.33
CA CYS A 44 -0.58 -1.46 -0.81
C CYS A 44 -0.54 -0.67 -2.14
N VAL A 45 -1.50 0.22 -2.38
CA VAL A 45 -1.57 1.01 -3.62
C VAL A 45 -0.37 1.94 -3.77
N PHE A 46 -0.03 2.69 -2.74
CA PHE A 46 1.07 3.66 -2.82
C PHE A 46 2.44 3.01 -2.63
N ASP A 47 2.51 1.80 -2.06
CA ASP A 47 3.70 0.95 -2.15
C ASP A 47 3.96 0.51 -3.60
N VAL A 48 2.92 0.10 -4.34
CA VAL A 48 3.03 -0.23 -5.76
C VAL A 48 3.41 1.00 -6.59
N LEU A 49 2.83 2.18 -6.30
CA LEU A 49 3.23 3.44 -6.96
C LEU A 49 4.74 3.69 -6.78
N ARG A 50 5.23 3.58 -5.54
CA ARG A 50 6.65 3.75 -5.23
C ARG A 50 7.51 2.73 -5.98
N ARG A 51 7.18 1.43 -5.90
CA ARG A 51 7.91 0.36 -6.59
C ARG A 51 7.93 0.58 -8.09
N TYR A 52 6.81 1.01 -8.67
CA TYR A 52 6.72 1.27 -10.10
C TYR A 52 7.56 2.49 -10.52
N LEU A 53 7.54 3.59 -9.77
CA LEU A 53 8.40 4.74 -10.05
C LEU A 53 9.90 4.38 -9.94
N GLU A 54 10.28 3.60 -8.91
CA GLU A 54 11.65 3.09 -8.77
C GLU A 54 12.04 2.16 -9.94
N TYR A 55 11.12 1.27 -10.37
CA TYR A 55 11.29 0.43 -11.55
C TYR A 55 11.48 1.25 -12.84
N ARG A 56 10.80 2.39 -12.96
CA ARG A 56 10.98 3.35 -14.07
C ARG A 56 12.23 4.23 -13.92
N GLY A 57 13.07 3.98 -12.94
CA GLY A 57 14.37 4.63 -12.73
C GLY A 57 14.34 5.92 -11.90
N TYR A 58 13.21 6.26 -11.28
CA TYR A 58 13.15 7.42 -10.40
C TYR A 58 13.74 7.10 -9.01
N ASN A 59 14.45 8.05 -8.43
CA ASN A 59 14.79 8.02 -7.01
C ASN A 59 13.60 8.56 -6.21
N VAL A 60 12.98 7.73 -5.37
CA VAL A 60 11.74 8.08 -4.66
C VAL A 60 12.03 8.32 -3.18
N LYS A 61 11.77 9.53 -2.71
CA LYS A 61 11.73 9.87 -1.29
C LYS A 61 10.28 9.81 -0.80
N PHE A 62 9.94 8.69 -0.16
CA PHE A 62 8.60 8.42 0.34
C PHE A 62 8.52 8.66 1.83
N VAL A 63 7.61 9.51 2.28
CA VAL A 63 7.36 9.82 3.70
C VAL A 63 5.94 9.41 4.06
N GLN A 64 5.80 8.69 5.17
CA GLN A 64 4.51 8.32 5.74
C GLN A 64 4.56 8.46 7.25
N ASN A 65 3.69 9.29 7.82
CA ASN A 65 3.67 9.57 9.26
C ASN A 65 2.93 8.52 10.08
N PHE A 66 3.10 8.63 11.40
CA PHE A 66 2.18 8.11 12.39
C PHE A 66 1.57 9.27 13.17
N THR A 67 0.25 9.33 13.23
CA THR A 67 -0.46 10.16 14.19
C THR A 67 -0.49 9.40 15.51
N ASP A 68 0.42 9.75 16.41
CA ASP A 68 0.65 9.09 17.70
C ASP A 68 0.12 9.88 18.91
N VAL A 69 -0.58 10.98 18.64
CA VAL A 69 -1.37 11.76 19.61
C VAL A 69 -2.69 12.22 18.96
N ASP A 70 -3.83 11.77 19.49
CA ASP A 70 -5.17 12.08 18.97
C ASP A 70 -6.24 11.77 20.03
N ASP A 71 -7.43 12.33 19.90
CA ASP A 71 -8.56 12.07 20.80
C ASP A 71 -8.88 10.56 20.93
N LYS A 72 -8.71 9.78 19.84
CA LYS A 72 -8.96 8.34 19.83
C LYS A 72 -7.91 7.56 20.63
N ILE A 73 -6.64 8.03 20.58
CA ILE A 73 -5.54 7.43 21.35
C ILE A 73 -5.74 7.71 22.84
N ILE A 74 -6.07 8.95 23.20
CA ILE A 74 -6.35 9.37 24.57
C ILE A 74 -7.54 8.58 25.15
N LYS A 75 -8.61 8.46 24.37
CA LYS A 75 -9.78 7.65 24.77
C LYS A 75 -9.39 6.20 25.02
N ARG A 76 -8.60 5.61 24.12
CA ARG A 76 -8.14 4.23 24.23
C ARG A 76 -7.24 4.02 25.45
N ALA A 77 -6.34 4.95 25.72
CA ALA A 77 -5.48 4.95 26.90
C ALA A 77 -6.30 4.93 28.20
N ASN A 78 -7.32 5.78 28.28
CA ASN A 78 -8.23 5.81 29.41
C ASN A 78 -9.05 4.52 29.57
N GLU A 79 -9.51 3.91 28.46
CA GLU A 79 -10.25 2.64 28.46
C GLU A 79 -9.35 1.46 28.92
N GLU A 80 -8.09 1.45 28.53
CA GLU A 80 -7.13 0.38 28.88
C GLU A 80 -6.38 0.66 30.20
N GLY A 81 -6.48 1.87 30.77
CA GLY A 81 -5.79 2.26 32.01
C GLY A 81 -4.26 2.34 31.86
N ILE A 82 -3.78 2.70 30.66
CA ILE A 82 -2.37 2.87 30.31
C ILE A 82 -2.12 4.27 29.74
N THR A 83 -0.87 4.65 29.47
CA THR A 83 -0.56 5.95 28.90
C THR A 83 -0.82 6.00 27.38
N PHE A 84 -0.95 7.21 26.81
CA PHE A 84 -1.13 7.37 25.36
C PHE A 84 0.11 6.92 24.59
N GLU A 85 1.31 7.07 25.17
CA GLU A 85 2.57 6.58 24.59
C GLU A 85 2.59 5.05 24.52
N GLU A 86 2.11 4.36 25.58
CA GLU A 86 2.01 2.91 25.58
C GLU A 86 1.02 2.41 24.51
N VAL A 87 -0.14 3.08 24.36
CA VAL A 87 -1.10 2.80 23.28
C VAL A 87 -0.45 2.98 21.93
N SER A 88 0.16 4.14 21.68
CA SER A 88 0.78 4.46 20.39
C SER A 88 1.90 3.49 20.05
N LYS A 89 2.79 3.19 20.99
CA LYS A 89 3.87 2.22 20.82
C LYS A 89 3.33 0.84 20.46
N LYS A 90 2.35 0.33 21.22
CA LYS A 90 1.71 -0.96 20.97
C LYS A 90 1.17 -1.05 19.55
N TYR A 91 0.38 -0.06 19.13
CA TYR A 91 -0.27 -0.12 17.80
C TYR A 91 0.65 0.25 16.64
N ILE A 92 1.78 0.91 16.86
CA ILE A 92 2.86 1.02 15.87
C ILE A 92 3.53 -0.36 15.67
N GLU A 93 3.78 -1.13 16.74
CA GLU A 93 4.34 -2.47 16.64
C GLU A 93 3.37 -3.42 15.89
N GLU A 94 2.08 -3.35 16.20
CA GLU A 94 1.04 -4.11 15.50
C GLU A 94 0.87 -3.68 14.04
N PHE A 95 0.99 -2.38 13.74
CA PHE A 95 1.03 -1.87 12.38
C PHE A 95 2.18 -2.50 11.58
N TRP A 96 3.37 -2.57 12.16
CA TRP A 96 4.53 -3.17 11.49
C TRP A 96 4.37 -4.66 11.26
N THR A 97 3.70 -5.37 12.15
CA THR A 97 3.38 -6.79 11.95
C THR A 97 2.52 -6.96 10.68
N ASP A 98 1.44 -6.16 10.56
CA ASP A 98 0.55 -6.24 9.41
C ASP A 98 1.19 -5.68 8.13
N ALA A 99 1.91 -4.57 8.20
CA ALA A 99 2.57 -3.95 7.06
C ALA A 99 3.69 -4.84 6.48
N ASN A 100 4.50 -5.48 7.35
CA ASN A 100 5.51 -6.45 6.92
C ASN A 100 4.84 -7.68 6.28
N GLY A 101 3.76 -8.18 6.89
CA GLY A 101 2.96 -9.26 6.32
C GLY A 101 2.45 -8.93 4.92
N LEU A 102 2.00 -7.69 4.68
CA LEU A 102 1.58 -7.18 3.38
C LEU A 102 2.74 -6.86 2.41
N ASN A 103 3.98 -7.16 2.75
CA ASN A 103 5.18 -6.82 1.97
C ASN A 103 5.32 -5.32 1.67
N PHE A 104 4.88 -4.47 2.61
CA PHE A 104 5.03 -3.03 2.50
C PHE A 104 6.50 -2.62 2.61
N LYS A 105 7.01 -1.90 1.62
CA LYS A 105 8.37 -1.35 1.63
C LYS A 105 8.41 -0.13 2.55
N LYS A 106 9.12 -0.23 3.67
CA LYS A 106 9.24 0.88 4.63
C LYS A 106 9.53 2.20 3.93
N ALA A 107 8.82 3.26 4.33
CA ALA A 107 9.07 4.59 3.80
C ALA A 107 10.52 5.07 4.10
N SER A 108 10.98 6.06 3.38
CA SER A 108 12.29 6.68 3.66
C SER A 108 12.33 7.28 5.06
N VAL A 109 11.18 7.80 5.52
CA VAL A 109 10.98 8.31 6.88
C VAL A 109 9.54 8.01 7.34
N HIS A 110 9.39 7.58 8.59
CA HIS A 110 8.11 7.45 9.29
C HIS A 110 8.09 8.40 10.50
N PRO A 111 7.84 9.70 10.29
CA PRO A 111 7.83 10.65 11.39
C PRO A 111 6.58 10.46 12.28
N LYS A 112 6.72 10.77 13.57
CA LYS A 112 5.61 10.82 14.52
C LYS A 112 5.23 12.27 14.84
N ALA A 113 3.95 12.52 15.09
CA ALA A 113 3.49 13.86 15.45
C ALA A 113 4.18 14.36 16.72
N THR A 114 4.33 13.51 17.73
CA THR A 114 4.98 13.86 19.02
C THR A 114 6.45 14.24 18.89
N GLU A 115 7.14 13.77 17.85
CA GLU A 115 8.56 14.08 17.57
C GLU A 115 8.74 15.35 16.71
N ASN A 116 7.62 16.02 16.37
CA ASN A 116 7.61 17.18 15.46
C ASN A 116 6.82 18.38 16.02
N ILE A 117 6.70 18.48 17.34
CA ILE A 117 5.94 19.54 18.02
C ILE A 117 6.49 20.95 17.71
N ASP A 118 7.80 21.11 17.70
CA ASP A 118 8.44 22.41 17.41
C ASP A 118 8.13 22.88 15.99
N GLU A 119 8.16 21.99 15.01
CA GLU A 119 7.80 22.29 13.63
C GLU A 119 6.31 22.65 13.49
N ILE A 120 5.44 21.96 14.22
CA ILE A 120 4.01 22.27 14.28
C ILE A 120 3.79 23.67 14.85
N ILE A 121 4.40 23.98 16.00
CA ILE A 121 4.31 25.30 16.61
C ILE A 121 4.84 26.40 15.67
N ASN A 122 5.94 26.16 14.97
CA ASN A 122 6.53 27.10 14.04
C ASN A 122 5.62 27.41 12.84
N ILE A 123 4.94 26.41 12.27
CA ILE A 123 3.96 26.66 11.20
C ILE A 123 2.76 27.45 11.73
N ILE A 124 2.25 27.11 12.91
CA ILE A 124 1.10 27.81 13.51
C ILE A 124 1.45 29.28 13.77
N LYS A 125 2.65 29.57 14.31
CA LYS A 125 3.15 30.96 14.47
C LYS A 125 3.19 31.71 13.16
N THR A 126 3.73 31.07 12.11
CA THR A 126 3.78 31.68 10.76
C THR A 126 2.39 32.00 10.25
N LEU A 127 1.41 31.11 10.46
CA LEU A 127 0.02 31.34 10.08
C LEU A 127 -0.61 32.49 10.88
N GLU A 128 -0.29 32.60 12.18
CA GLU A 128 -0.77 33.67 13.06
C GLU A 128 -0.17 35.02 12.64
N GLU A 129 1.14 35.10 12.42
CA GLU A 129 1.84 36.30 11.95
C GLU A 129 1.29 36.81 10.61
N LYS A 130 0.94 35.89 9.70
CA LYS A 130 0.30 36.21 8.41
C LYS A 130 -1.21 36.47 8.56
N GLY A 131 -1.76 36.34 9.76
CA GLY A 131 -3.16 36.57 10.12
C GLY A 131 -4.12 35.47 9.65
N TYR A 132 -3.64 34.31 9.22
CA TYR A 132 -4.48 33.14 8.88
C TYR A 132 -4.88 32.31 10.09
N ALA A 133 -4.29 32.54 11.25
CA ALA A 133 -4.66 31.88 12.49
C ALA A 133 -4.95 32.89 13.60
N TYR A 134 -5.66 32.45 14.64
CA TYR A 134 -5.99 33.24 15.83
C TYR A 134 -6.08 32.35 17.07
N ALA A 135 -5.66 32.88 18.20
CA ALA A 135 -5.71 32.20 19.48
C ALA A 135 -6.92 32.65 20.30
N VAL A 136 -7.60 31.69 20.94
CA VAL A 136 -8.70 31.92 21.88
C VAL A 136 -8.60 30.94 23.05
N ASP A 137 -8.41 31.43 24.27
CA ASP A 137 -8.40 30.64 25.52
C ASP A 137 -7.47 29.41 25.42
N GLY A 138 -6.30 29.54 24.80
CA GLY A 138 -5.31 28.47 24.64
C GLY A 138 -5.53 27.56 23.44
N ASP A 139 -6.67 27.62 22.76
CA ASP A 139 -6.87 27.01 21.45
C ASP A 139 -6.36 27.92 20.33
N VAL A 140 -5.93 27.36 19.21
CA VAL A 140 -5.60 28.12 17.99
C VAL A 140 -6.38 27.56 16.82
N TYR A 141 -7.04 28.45 16.07
CA TYR A 141 -7.87 28.08 14.92
C TYR A 141 -7.34 28.72 13.64
N PHE A 142 -7.53 28.01 12.52
CA PHE A 142 -7.29 28.54 11.17
C PHE A 142 -8.53 29.29 10.68
N ARG A 143 -8.32 30.51 10.12
CA ARG A 143 -9.38 31.32 9.50
C ARG A 143 -9.68 30.84 8.08
N THR A 144 -10.56 29.88 7.95
CA THR A 144 -10.85 29.21 6.67
C THR A 144 -11.28 30.17 5.57
N LEU A 145 -12.16 31.15 5.86
CA LEU A 145 -12.63 32.10 4.87
C LEU A 145 -11.59 33.12 4.40
N LYS A 146 -10.45 33.21 5.07
CA LYS A 146 -9.34 34.05 4.62
C LYS A 146 -8.54 33.42 3.48
N PHE A 147 -8.53 32.09 3.37
CA PHE A 147 -7.97 31.36 2.24
C PHE A 147 -9.00 31.23 1.12
N LYS A 148 -8.95 32.15 0.14
CA LYS A 148 -9.97 32.27 -0.92
C LYS A 148 -10.11 31.04 -1.80
N GLU A 149 -9.08 30.19 -1.86
CA GLU A 149 -9.08 28.97 -2.65
C GLU A 149 -9.51 27.72 -1.86
N TYR A 150 -10.05 27.92 -0.63
CA TYR A 150 -10.52 26.77 0.17
C TYR A 150 -11.64 26.03 -0.56
N GLY A 151 -11.54 24.72 -0.61
CA GLY A 151 -12.42 23.86 -1.40
C GLY A 151 -11.90 23.49 -2.79
N LYS A 152 -10.70 23.96 -3.19
CA LYS A 152 -10.15 23.70 -4.52
C LYS A 152 -9.84 22.23 -4.81
N LEU A 153 -9.48 21.44 -3.79
CA LEU A 153 -9.23 20.00 -3.94
C LEU A 153 -10.53 19.19 -3.93
N SER A 154 -11.42 19.49 -2.97
CA SER A 154 -12.70 18.80 -2.81
C SER A 154 -13.72 19.20 -3.85
N HIS A 155 -13.53 20.36 -4.50
CA HIS A 155 -14.47 21.00 -5.42
C HIS A 155 -15.83 21.27 -4.78
N GLN A 156 -15.84 21.55 -3.48
CA GLN A 156 -17.06 21.90 -2.74
C GLN A 156 -17.14 23.42 -2.59
N PRO A 157 -18.25 24.05 -3.00
CA PRO A 157 -18.47 25.47 -2.77
C PRO A 157 -18.48 25.79 -1.28
N ILE A 158 -17.88 26.93 -0.90
CA ILE A 158 -17.83 27.37 0.51
C ILE A 158 -19.24 27.53 1.10
N GLU A 159 -20.19 27.97 0.30
CA GLU A 159 -21.59 28.16 0.71
C GLU A 159 -22.24 26.84 1.13
N ASP A 160 -21.95 25.75 0.42
CA ASP A 160 -22.46 24.41 0.77
C ASP A 160 -21.80 23.88 2.06
N LEU A 161 -20.51 24.13 2.23
CA LEU A 161 -19.79 23.80 3.46
C LEU A 161 -20.31 24.57 4.66
N GLN A 162 -20.63 25.86 4.52
CA GLN A 162 -21.22 26.69 5.57
C GLN A 162 -22.60 26.19 5.96
N SER A 163 -23.43 25.83 4.98
CA SER A 163 -24.78 25.32 5.24
C SER A 163 -24.77 23.96 5.98
N GLY A 164 -23.76 23.16 5.75
CA GLY A 164 -23.55 21.86 6.40
C GLY A 164 -22.82 21.93 7.75
N ALA A 165 -22.18 23.04 8.06
CA ALA A 165 -21.45 23.22 9.30
C ALA A 165 -22.43 23.32 10.50
N ARG A 166 -22.32 22.33 11.42
CA ARG A 166 -23.06 22.37 12.68
C ARG A 166 -22.37 23.37 13.61
N ILE A 167 -23.04 24.47 13.93
CA ILE A 167 -22.60 25.39 14.97
C ILE A 167 -22.88 24.69 16.30
N ALA A 168 -21.86 24.21 16.98
CA ALA A 168 -22.01 23.76 18.36
C ALA A 168 -22.15 24.99 19.25
N ILE A 169 -23.20 25.00 20.07
CA ILE A 169 -23.42 26.07 21.06
C ILE A 169 -22.24 26.07 22.02
N GLY A 170 -21.48 27.17 22.09
CA GLY A 170 -20.30 27.31 22.95
C GLY A 170 -18.93 27.17 22.24
N GLU A 171 -18.89 27.02 20.92
CA GLU A 171 -17.62 27.06 20.19
C GLU A 171 -17.00 28.46 20.17
N LYS A 172 -15.70 28.53 20.44
CA LYS A 172 -14.87 29.73 20.49
C LYS A 172 -14.42 30.22 19.11
N LYS A 173 -14.94 29.64 18.04
CA LYS A 173 -14.55 29.92 16.65
C LYS A 173 -15.15 31.21 16.11
N GLU A 174 -14.37 31.99 15.35
CA GLU A 174 -14.87 33.15 14.61
C GLU A 174 -15.86 32.74 13.49
N ASN A 175 -15.63 31.55 12.89
CA ASN A 175 -16.49 30.97 11.86
C ASN A 175 -16.63 29.43 12.06
N PRO A 176 -17.82 28.86 11.80
CA PRO A 176 -18.04 27.41 11.93
C PRO A 176 -17.10 26.53 11.09
N LEU A 177 -16.59 27.03 9.97
CA LEU A 177 -15.64 26.33 9.10
C LEU A 177 -14.20 26.34 9.63
N ASP A 178 -13.90 27.22 10.61
CA ASP A 178 -12.55 27.29 11.18
C ASP A 178 -12.22 25.96 11.87
N PHE A 179 -10.98 25.52 11.74
CA PHE A 179 -10.54 24.25 12.28
C PHE A 179 -9.33 24.43 13.21
N ALA A 180 -9.23 23.54 14.19
CA ALA A 180 -8.21 23.64 15.21
C ALA A 180 -6.82 23.30 14.66
N LEU A 181 -5.86 24.18 14.91
CA LEU A 181 -4.43 24.01 14.70
C LEU A 181 -3.72 23.52 15.97
N TRP A 182 -4.17 24.07 17.13
CA TRP A 182 -3.70 23.74 18.45
C TRP A 182 -4.88 23.65 19.39
N LYS A 183 -4.90 22.65 20.28
CA LYS A 183 -5.97 22.45 21.25
C LYS A 183 -5.41 22.62 22.65
N ALA A 184 -5.96 23.51 23.46
CA ALA A 184 -5.64 23.62 24.89
C ALA A 184 -5.84 22.29 25.58
N ALA A 185 -4.87 21.87 26.40
CA ALA A 185 -4.95 20.61 27.12
C ALA A 185 -6.04 20.69 28.21
N LYS A 186 -6.82 19.61 28.29
CA LYS A 186 -7.72 19.36 29.42
C LYS A 186 -7.00 18.62 30.53
N GLU A 187 -7.58 18.64 31.71
CA GLU A 187 -7.05 17.90 32.85
C GLU A 187 -6.91 16.39 32.51
N GLY A 188 -5.70 15.85 32.72
CA GLY A 188 -5.38 14.45 32.40
C GLY A 188 -5.03 14.15 30.95
N GLU A 189 -5.09 15.15 30.03
CA GLU A 189 -4.65 14.96 28.65
C GLU A 189 -3.13 15.20 28.50
N PRO A 190 -2.46 14.56 27.51
CA PRO A 190 -1.08 14.87 27.14
C PRO A 190 -0.98 16.31 26.64
N TYR A 191 0.13 16.97 26.93
CA TYR A 191 0.36 18.35 26.51
C TYR A 191 1.83 18.65 26.26
N TRP A 192 2.04 19.67 25.46
CA TRP A 192 3.32 20.33 25.24
C TRP A 192 3.20 21.83 25.54
N ASP A 193 4.28 22.43 25.97
CA ASP A 193 4.32 23.88 26.18
C ASP A 193 4.34 24.59 24.80
N SER A 194 3.58 25.65 24.69
CA SER A 194 3.48 26.47 23.50
C SER A 194 3.30 27.96 23.86
N PRO A 195 3.41 28.89 22.90
CA PRO A 195 3.11 30.31 23.15
C PRO A 195 1.67 30.56 23.58
N TRP A 196 0.78 29.64 23.31
CA TRP A 196 -0.67 29.76 23.63
C TRP A 196 -1.03 29.04 24.93
N GLY A 197 -0.04 28.45 25.59
CA GLY A 197 -0.20 27.64 26.79
C GLY A 197 -0.01 26.15 26.54
N LYS A 198 -0.29 25.33 27.55
CA LYS A 198 -0.24 23.88 27.47
C LYS A 198 -1.32 23.33 26.55
N GLY A 199 -0.93 22.52 25.56
CA GLY A 199 -1.87 21.98 24.59
C GLY A 199 -1.27 20.89 23.72
N ARG A 200 -1.97 20.54 22.68
CA ARG A 200 -1.58 19.51 21.71
C ARG A 200 -1.99 19.90 20.28
N PRO A 201 -1.37 19.29 19.25
CA PRO A 201 -1.69 19.58 17.84
C PRO A 201 -3.16 19.28 17.49
N GLY A 202 -3.70 20.07 16.56
CA GLY A 202 -4.82 19.64 15.74
C GLY A 202 -4.39 18.58 14.74
N TRP A 203 -5.30 17.73 14.30
CA TRP A 203 -4.98 16.59 13.44
C TRP A 203 -4.37 16.99 12.08
N HIS A 204 -4.81 18.09 11.48
CA HIS A 204 -4.41 18.46 10.12
C HIS A 204 -3.03 19.10 10.05
N ILE A 205 -2.61 19.81 11.09
CA ILE A 205 -1.33 20.55 11.09
C ILE A 205 -0.11 19.62 11.18
N GLU A 206 -0.29 18.42 11.72
CA GLU A 206 0.75 17.42 11.85
C GLU A 206 1.38 17.07 10.51
N CYS A 207 0.54 16.72 9.52
CA CYS A 207 0.99 16.36 8.18
C CYS A 207 1.65 17.52 7.46
N SER A 208 1.12 18.74 7.57
CA SER A 208 1.73 19.94 6.99
C SER A 208 3.14 20.19 7.55
N ALA A 209 3.32 20.05 8.87
CA ALA A 209 4.61 20.25 9.53
C ALA A 209 5.62 19.17 9.17
N MET A 210 5.23 17.90 9.24
CA MET A 210 6.09 16.78 8.89
C MET A 210 6.45 16.77 7.41
N ASN A 211 5.51 17.10 6.52
CA ASN A 211 5.80 17.26 5.10
C ASN A 211 6.88 18.33 4.86
N LYS A 212 6.68 19.52 5.44
CA LYS A 212 7.64 20.63 5.30
C LYS A 212 9.03 20.23 5.79
N ARG A 213 9.13 19.60 6.96
CA ARG A 213 10.41 19.18 7.55
C ARG A 213 11.15 18.18 6.69
N PHE A 214 10.47 17.16 6.16
CA PHE A 214 11.14 16.02 5.51
C PHE A 214 11.20 16.12 4.00
N LEU A 215 10.28 16.85 3.37
CA LEU A 215 10.18 16.95 1.91
C LEU A 215 10.29 18.39 1.39
N GLY A 216 10.10 19.40 2.25
CA GLY A 216 10.16 20.81 1.89
C GLY A 216 8.78 21.43 1.61
N ASP A 217 8.77 22.62 1.04
CA ASP A 217 7.55 23.43 0.90
C ASP A 217 6.64 22.93 -0.21
N THR A 218 7.20 22.32 -1.26
CA THR A 218 6.46 21.75 -2.40
C THR A 218 6.90 20.31 -2.64
N ILE A 219 5.95 19.42 -2.85
CA ILE A 219 6.18 18.01 -3.17
C ILE A 219 5.58 17.62 -4.53
N ASP A 220 5.96 16.45 -5.03
CA ASP A 220 5.42 15.95 -6.29
C ASP A 220 4.04 15.33 -6.09
N ILE A 221 3.91 14.36 -5.19
CA ILE A 221 2.66 13.62 -4.98
C ILE A 221 2.28 13.63 -3.50
N HIS A 222 1.05 14.05 -3.21
CA HIS A 222 0.37 13.81 -1.94
C HIS A 222 -0.72 12.77 -2.13
N CYS A 223 -0.78 11.75 -1.27
CA CYS A 223 -1.69 10.65 -1.47
C CYS A 223 -2.35 10.12 -0.19
N GLY A 224 -3.52 9.48 -0.35
CA GLY A 224 -4.31 8.91 0.75
C GLY A 224 -5.63 8.31 0.28
N GLY A 225 -6.52 7.99 1.21
CA GLY A 225 -7.88 7.56 0.90
C GLY A 225 -8.77 8.72 0.45
N GLN A 226 -9.81 8.44 -0.33
CA GLN A 226 -10.79 9.44 -0.76
C GLN A 226 -11.50 10.15 0.41
N ASP A 227 -11.58 9.52 1.57
CA ASP A 227 -12.12 10.11 2.80
C ASP A 227 -11.24 11.23 3.37
N LEU A 228 -9.98 11.30 2.98
CA LEU A 228 -9.06 12.36 3.37
C LEU A 228 -9.15 13.61 2.48
N ILE A 229 -9.76 13.53 1.29
CA ILE A 229 -9.90 14.69 0.39
C ILE A 229 -10.46 15.87 1.16
N PHE A 230 -11.56 15.62 1.92
CA PHE A 230 -12.19 16.61 2.77
C PHE A 230 -12.58 15.99 4.13
N PRO A 231 -12.27 16.65 5.24
CA PRO A 231 -11.60 17.97 5.33
C PRO A 231 -10.06 17.91 5.38
N HIS A 232 -9.42 16.71 5.53
CA HIS A 232 -8.02 16.61 5.96
C HIS A 232 -7.05 17.24 4.96
N HIS A 233 -7.01 16.78 3.71
CA HIS A 233 -6.09 17.26 2.68
C HIS A 233 -6.41 18.71 2.25
N GLU A 234 -7.71 19.10 2.24
CA GLU A 234 -8.10 20.48 1.99
C GLU A 234 -7.51 21.41 3.07
N ASN A 235 -7.56 20.99 4.34
CA ASN A 235 -6.99 21.75 5.46
C ASN A 235 -5.46 21.78 5.40
N GLU A 236 -4.81 20.69 4.99
CA GLU A 236 -3.35 20.69 4.78
C GLU A 236 -2.92 21.68 3.69
N ILE A 237 -3.67 21.76 2.58
CA ILE A 237 -3.43 22.76 1.53
C ILE A 237 -3.52 24.16 2.11
N ALA A 238 -4.61 24.47 2.82
CA ALA A 238 -4.82 25.78 3.40
C ALA A 238 -3.68 26.16 4.35
N GLN A 239 -3.28 25.25 5.24
CA GLN A 239 -2.17 25.46 6.18
C GLN A 239 -0.84 25.68 5.45
N SER A 240 -0.49 24.75 4.55
CA SER A 240 0.83 24.74 3.91
C SER A 240 1.00 25.90 2.93
N GLU A 241 0.01 26.18 2.08
CA GLU A 241 0.09 27.25 1.09
C GLU A 241 0.03 28.63 1.72
N CYS A 242 -0.78 28.84 2.76
CA CYS A 242 -0.79 30.09 3.51
C CYS A 242 0.52 30.32 4.29
N ALA A 243 1.08 29.26 4.88
CA ALA A 243 2.33 29.37 5.61
C ALA A 243 3.52 29.62 4.67
N ASN A 244 3.61 28.89 3.55
CA ASN A 244 4.80 28.88 2.68
C ASN A 244 4.70 29.84 1.50
N GLY A 245 3.48 30.18 1.04
CA GLY A 245 3.26 31.08 -0.11
C GLY A 245 3.53 30.44 -1.47
N CYS A 246 3.49 29.11 -1.54
CA CYS A 246 3.70 28.33 -2.77
C CYS A 246 2.76 27.12 -2.80
N THR A 247 2.61 26.49 -3.96
CA THR A 247 1.83 25.25 -4.13
C THR A 247 2.37 24.14 -3.24
N PHE A 248 1.50 23.50 -2.49
CA PHE A 248 1.88 22.43 -1.55
C PHE A 248 2.23 21.13 -2.25
N SER A 249 1.36 20.62 -3.11
CA SER A 249 1.61 19.40 -3.88
C SER A 249 1.17 19.56 -5.32
N LYS A 250 1.99 19.05 -6.25
CA LYS A 250 1.70 19.12 -7.69
C LYS A 250 0.61 18.15 -8.10
N TYR A 251 0.63 16.92 -7.56
CA TYR A 251 -0.34 15.88 -7.85
C TYR A 251 -0.98 15.36 -6.56
N TRP A 252 -2.28 15.10 -6.65
CA TRP A 252 -3.08 14.55 -5.55
C TRP A 252 -3.69 13.22 -5.99
N MET A 253 -3.29 12.13 -5.35
CA MET A 253 -3.76 10.79 -5.67
C MET A 253 -4.57 10.19 -4.52
N HIS A 254 -5.78 9.73 -4.83
CA HIS A 254 -6.68 9.17 -3.83
C HIS A 254 -7.21 7.80 -4.25
N ASN A 255 -7.09 6.81 -3.36
CA ASN A 255 -7.68 5.49 -3.58
C ASN A 255 -9.15 5.45 -3.13
N GLY A 256 -9.95 4.65 -3.84
CA GLY A 256 -11.36 4.46 -3.55
C GLY A 256 -11.62 3.70 -2.25
N TYR A 257 -12.88 3.68 -1.82
CA TYR A 257 -13.32 3.00 -0.61
C TYR A 257 -13.32 1.47 -0.72
N ILE A 258 -13.39 0.80 0.43
CA ILE A 258 -13.72 -0.63 0.51
C ILE A 258 -15.15 -0.77 1.04
N ASN A 259 -15.96 -1.52 0.30
CA ASN A 259 -17.23 -2.03 0.77
C ASN A 259 -17.03 -3.45 1.33
N VAL A 260 -17.88 -3.84 2.25
CA VAL A 260 -17.98 -5.23 2.75
C VAL A 260 -19.38 -5.72 2.44
N ASP A 261 -19.48 -6.78 1.66
CA ASP A 261 -20.76 -7.34 1.18
C ASP A 261 -21.66 -6.24 0.55
N ASN A 262 -21.05 -5.41 -0.33
CA ASN A 262 -21.69 -4.28 -1.03
C ASN A 262 -22.19 -3.14 -0.14
N VAL A 263 -21.84 -3.12 1.14
CA VAL A 263 -22.17 -2.05 2.08
C VAL A 263 -20.89 -1.32 2.48
N LYS A 264 -20.92 0.02 2.54
CA LYS A 264 -19.78 0.82 2.99
C LYS A 264 -19.31 0.33 4.37
N MET A 265 -18.02 0.02 4.49
CA MET A 265 -17.44 -0.42 5.74
C MET A 265 -17.52 0.68 6.80
N SER A 266 -18.09 0.40 7.96
CA SER A 266 -18.12 1.31 9.10
C SER A 266 -18.15 0.57 10.44
N LYS A 267 -17.61 1.20 11.49
CA LYS A 267 -17.65 0.65 12.85
C LYS A 267 -19.09 0.54 13.39
N SER A 268 -19.95 1.50 13.03
CA SER A 268 -21.33 1.53 13.48
C SER A 268 -22.20 0.40 12.92
N LEU A 269 -21.83 -0.15 11.74
CA LEU A 269 -22.51 -1.27 11.11
C LEU A 269 -21.97 -2.63 11.54
N GLY A 270 -20.89 -2.67 12.34
CA GLY A 270 -20.29 -3.93 12.78
C GLY A 270 -19.65 -4.77 11.66
N ASN A 271 -19.55 -4.21 10.43
CA ASN A 271 -18.94 -4.88 9.26
C ASN A 271 -17.43 -4.55 9.09
N PHE A 272 -16.83 -4.07 10.16
CA PHE A 272 -15.41 -3.72 10.22
C PHE A 272 -14.54 -4.97 10.25
N LYS A 273 -13.57 -5.07 9.35
CA LYS A 273 -12.63 -6.19 9.25
C LYS A 273 -11.20 -5.71 9.40
N THR A 274 -10.49 -6.23 10.38
CA THR A 274 -9.06 -5.97 10.52
C THR A 274 -8.25 -6.79 9.51
N VAL A 275 -7.08 -6.28 9.14
CA VAL A 275 -6.13 -7.02 8.30
C VAL A 275 -5.72 -8.32 8.98
N ARG A 276 -5.48 -8.30 10.30
CA ARG A 276 -5.08 -9.45 11.09
C ARG A 276 -6.11 -10.58 11.08
N GLU A 277 -7.41 -10.25 11.24
CA GLU A 277 -8.48 -11.25 11.20
C GLU A 277 -8.54 -11.97 9.85
N ILE A 278 -8.41 -11.23 8.75
CA ILE A 278 -8.44 -11.81 7.42
C ILE A 278 -7.15 -12.60 7.15
N ALA A 279 -5.99 -12.06 7.55
CA ALA A 279 -4.69 -12.70 7.33
C ALA A 279 -4.56 -14.04 8.07
N ASN A 280 -5.16 -14.18 9.25
CA ASN A 280 -5.18 -15.45 9.99
C ASN A 280 -5.90 -16.58 9.25
N VAL A 281 -6.79 -16.25 8.32
CA VAL A 281 -7.56 -17.24 7.52
C VAL A 281 -6.95 -17.41 6.13
N TYR A 282 -6.59 -16.33 5.46
CA TYR A 282 -6.23 -16.32 4.04
C TYR A 282 -4.76 -16.01 3.78
N GLY A 283 -4.03 -15.49 4.77
CA GLY A 283 -2.68 -14.96 4.60
C GLY A 283 -2.66 -13.51 4.12
N TYR A 284 -1.57 -12.81 4.44
CA TYR A 284 -1.40 -11.39 4.10
C TYR A 284 -1.29 -11.14 2.59
N GLU A 285 -0.67 -12.05 1.87
CA GLU A 285 -0.43 -11.87 0.43
C GLU A 285 -1.71 -11.92 -0.39
N VAL A 286 -2.69 -12.74 0.02
CA VAL A 286 -4.02 -12.77 -0.59
C VAL A 286 -4.72 -11.42 -0.40
N ILE A 287 -4.56 -10.79 0.78
CA ILE A 287 -5.09 -9.45 1.04
C ILE A 287 -4.40 -8.43 0.12
N ARG A 288 -3.08 -8.46 0.02
CA ARG A 288 -2.33 -7.57 -0.89
C ARG A 288 -2.83 -7.73 -2.32
N TYR A 289 -2.91 -8.95 -2.82
CA TYR A 289 -3.41 -9.24 -4.15
C TYR A 289 -4.83 -8.69 -4.37
N PHE A 290 -5.74 -8.92 -3.42
CA PHE A 290 -7.09 -8.36 -3.44
C PHE A 290 -7.07 -6.82 -3.57
N LEU A 291 -6.25 -6.12 -2.79
CA LEU A 291 -6.20 -4.66 -2.73
C LEU A 291 -5.67 -4.02 -4.01
N ILE A 292 -4.83 -4.73 -4.78
CA ILE A 292 -4.22 -4.24 -6.02
C ILE A 292 -4.84 -4.83 -7.29
N SER A 293 -5.74 -5.81 -7.19
CA SER A 293 -6.37 -6.49 -8.34
C SER A 293 -7.41 -5.63 -9.07
N SER A 294 -7.73 -4.48 -8.55
CA SER A 294 -8.67 -3.50 -9.15
C SER A 294 -8.01 -2.14 -9.25
N HIS A 295 -8.48 -1.32 -10.19
CA HIS A 295 -7.97 0.05 -10.33
C HIS A 295 -8.09 0.82 -9.01
N TYR A 296 -7.02 1.49 -8.58
CA TYR A 296 -6.93 2.09 -7.24
C TYR A 296 -8.03 3.11 -6.92
N ARG A 297 -8.50 3.88 -7.92
CA ARG A 297 -9.56 4.89 -7.74
C ARG A 297 -10.96 4.29 -7.59
N SER A 298 -11.19 3.10 -8.10
CA SER A 298 -12.49 2.45 -8.02
C SER A 298 -12.77 1.93 -6.61
N PRO A 299 -13.99 2.02 -6.10
CA PRO A 299 -14.38 1.27 -4.92
C PRO A 299 -14.20 -0.24 -5.16
N ILE A 300 -13.77 -0.97 -4.14
CA ILE A 300 -13.69 -2.43 -4.20
C ILE A 300 -14.59 -3.05 -3.14
N ASN A 301 -15.11 -4.25 -3.44
CA ASN A 301 -15.98 -4.97 -2.53
C ASN A 301 -15.25 -6.18 -1.95
N TYR A 302 -15.14 -6.23 -0.62
CA TYR A 302 -14.68 -7.42 0.09
C TYR A 302 -15.86 -8.35 0.33
N SER A 303 -15.74 -9.59 -0.10
CA SER A 303 -16.62 -10.70 0.25
C SER A 303 -15.82 -12.00 0.34
N LEU A 304 -16.35 -13.01 0.98
CA LEU A 304 -15.69 -14.32 1.06
C LEU A 304 -15.44 -14.92 -0.33
N GLU A 305 -16.38 -14.75 -1.26
CA GLU A 305 -16.22 -15.23 -2.62
C GLU A 305 -15.04 -14.54 -3.34
N ILE A 306 -14.94 -13.21 -3.24
CA ILE A 306 -13.88 -12.45 -3.91
C ILE A 306 -12.52 -12.78 -3.33
N ILE A 307 -12.39 -12.93 -2.01
CA ILE A 307 -11.09 -13.25 -1.40
C ILE A 307 -10.64 -14.68 -1.75
N GLU A 308 -11.57 -15.65 -1.88
CA GLU A 308 -11.24 -16.99 -2.39
C GLU A 308 -10.81 -16.99 -3.85
N GLN A 309 -11.44 -16.16 -4.70
CA GLN A 309 -10.98 -15.96 -6.08
C GLN A 309 -9.56 -15.37 -6.12
N CYS A 310 -9.25 -14.39 -5.27
CA CYS A 310 -7.93 -13.83 -5.14
C CYS A 310 -6.88 -14.86 -4.69
N LYS A 311 -7.23 -15.72 -3.73
CA LYS A 311 -6.39 -16.83 -3.29
C LYS A 311 -6.09 -17.79 -4.44
N SER A 312 -7.12 -18.24 -5.16
CA SER A 312 -6.96 -19.14 -6.31
C SER A 312 -6.14 -18.53 -7.44
N ALA A 313 -6.29 -17.22 -7.70
CA ALA A 313 -5.48 -16.52 -8.68
C ALA A 313 -3.99 -16.47 -8.27
N LEU A 314 -3.72 -16.17 -7.01
CA LEU A 314 -2.35 -16.14 -6.46
C LEU A 314 -1.70 -17.54 -6.51
N GLU A 315 -2.43 -18.59 -6.14
CA GLU A 315 -1.97 -20.00 -6.24
C GLU A 315 -1.58 -20.37 -7.68
N ARG A 316 -2.32 -19.90 -8.67
CA ARG A 316 -1.95 -20.13 -10.09
C ARG A 316 -0.62 -19.46 -10.46
N LEU A 317 -0.34 -18.26 -9.92
CA LEU A 317 0.95 -17.59 -10.14
C LEU A 317 2.10 -18.36 -9.49
N TYR A 318 1.92 -18.86 -8.27
CA TYR A 318 2.89 -19.70 -7.60
C TYR A 318 3.16 -20.99 -8.38
N THR A 319 2.09 -21.69 -8.79
CA THR A 319 2.22 -22.92 -9.59
C THR A 319 2.98 -22.69 -10.89
N CYS A 320 2.69 -21.59 -11.60
CA CYS A 320 3.42 -21.24 -12.80
C CYS A 320 4.90 -21.00 -12.53
N ARG A 321 5.23 -20.29 -11.46
CA ARG A 321 6.61 -19.96 -11.09
C ARG A 321 7.41 -21.21 -10.69
N GLU A 322 6.81 -22.12 -9.91
CA GLU A 322 7.39 -23.41 -9.55
C GLU A 322 7.63 -24.27 -10.79
N SER A 323 6.66 -24.30 -11.72
CA SER A 323 6.81 -25.00 -12.99
C SER A 323 7.92 -24.43 -13.88
N LEU A 324 8.11 -23.10 -13.85
CA LEU A 324 9.23 -22.45 -14.55
C LEU A 324 10.58 -22.82 -13.95
N ASP A 325 10.71 -22.94 -12.61
CA ASP A 325 11.94 -23.39 -11.97
C ASP A 325 12.29 -24.81 -12.41
N PHE A 326 11.28 -25.66 -12.45
CA PHE A 326 11.45 -27.04 -12.96
C PHE A 326 11.86 -27.07 -14.44
N ALA A 327 11.20 -26.28 -15.29
CA ALA A 327 11.54 -26.18 -16.72
C ALA A 327 12.97 -25.66 -16.91
N LEU A 328 13.39 -24.65 -16.15
CA LEU A 328 14.75 -24.10 -16.20
C LEU A 328 15.82 -25.14 -15.77
N LYS A 329 15.55 -25.95 -14.72
CA LYS A 329 16.44 -27.01 -14.25
C LYS A 329 16.64 -28.11 -15.30
N ASN A 330 15.61 -28.39 -16.11
CA ASN A 330 15.60 -29.43 -17.12
C ASN A 330 15.75 -28.92 -18.57
N ALA A 331 16.05 -27.62 -18.72
CA ALA A 331 16.16 -26.96 -20.03
C ALA A 331 17.31 -27.59 -20.86
N LYS A 332 17.11 -27.64 -22.18
CA LYS A 332 18.04 -28.26 -23.13
C LYS A 332 19.05 -27.25 -23.67
N ASP A 333 20.22 -27.77 -24.07
CA ASP A 333 21.19 -26.98 -24.84
C ASP A 333 20.84 -27.08 -26.34
N ILE A 334 19.82 -26.30 -26.72
CA ILE A 334 19.31 -26.20 -28.08
C ILE A 334 19.28 -24.72 -28.49
N PRO A 335 19.22 -24.41 -29.81
CA PRO A 335 19.11 -23.03 -30.26
C PRO A 335 17.93 -22.30 -29.66
N ASP A 336 18.13 -21.01 -29.42
CA ASP A 336 17.06 -20.12 -28.85
C ASP A 336 15.93 -19.93 -29.85
N ASP A 337 14.71 -19.89 -29.32
CA ASP A 337 13.53 -19.41 -30.03
C ASP A 337 13.43 -17.90 -29.84
N GLU A 338 14.04 -17.14 -30.74
CA GLU A 338 14.06 -15.67 -30.73
C GLU A 338 12.67 -15.05 -30.77
N GLU A 339 11.73 -15.68 -31.47
CA GLU A 339 10.33 -15.21 -31.54
C GLU A 339 9.64 -15.35 -30.18
N LEU A 340 9.86 -16.46 -29.50
CA LEU A 340 9.33 -16.69 -28.17
C LEU A 340 9.97 -15.73 -27.14
N ILE A 341 11.28 -15.51 -27.19
CA ILE A 341 11.99 -14.54 -26.36
C ILE A 341 11.41 -13.14 -26.55
N LYS A 342 11.22 -12.73 -27.81
CA LYS A 342 10.59 -11.44 -28.14
C LYS A 342 9.16 -11.35 -27.60
N LYS A 343 8.39 -12.42 -27.72
CA LYS A 343 7.02 -12.50 -27.19
C LYS A 343 6.99 -12.35 -25.67
N LEU A 344 7.86 -13.07 -24.95
CA LEU A 344 7.98 -12.97 -23.49
C LEU A 344 8.31 -11.52 -23.06
N ASN A 345 9.28 -10.90 -23.73
CA ASN A 345 9.63 -9.51 -23.42
C ASN A 345 8.50 -8.52 -23.76
N SER A 346 7.60 -8.81 -24.71
CA SER A 346 6.49 -7.93 -25.03
C SER A 346 5.48 -7.78 -23.87
N HIS A 347 5.41 -8.75 -22.95
CA HIS A 347 4.57 -8.63 -21.74
C HIS A 347 5.07 -7.55 -20.78
N ARG A 348 6.38 -7.27 -20.77
CA ARG A 348 6.94 -6.13 -20.04
C ARG A 348 6.38 -4.81 -20.57
N GLU A 349 6.32 -4.65 -21.88
CA GLU A 349 5.75 -3.43 -22.52
C GLU A 349 4.24 -3.31 -22.28
N GLN A 350 3.51 -4.43 -22.27
CA GLN A 350 2.08 -4.43 -21.92
C GLN A 350 1.87 -3.98 -20.46
N PHE A 351 2.66 -4.51 -19.54
CA PHE A 351 2.63 -4.13 -18.13
C PHE A 351 2.95 -2.64 -17.94
N ILE A 352 4.03 -2.15 -18.56
CA ILE A 352 4.42 -0.73 -18.53
C ILE A 352 3.30 0.15 -19.08
N THR A 353 2.70 -0.23 -20.20
CA THR A 353 1.60 0.53 -20.80
C THR A 353 0.41 0.64 -19.84
N ALA A 354 0.05 -0.45 -19.18
CA ALA A 354 -1.01 -0.46 -18.18
C ALA A 354 -0.68 0.43 -16.98
N MET A 355 0.52 0.27 -16.41
CA MET A 355 0.94 1.02 -15.23
C MET A 355 1.18 2.50 -15.53
N ASP A 356 1.60 2.84 -16.74
CA ASP A 356 1.74 4.23 -17.21
C ASP A 356 0.40 4.95 -17.40
N ASP A 357 -0.71 4.23 -17.51
CA ASP A 357 -2.04 4.79 -17.58
C ASP A 357 -2.72 4.83 -16.20
N ASP A 358 -2.28 5.74 -15.37
CA ASP A 358 -2.88 6.02 -14.06
C ASP A 358 -2.74 4.87 -13.06
N LEU A 359 -1.55 4.27 -13.00
CA LEU A 359 -1.25 3.16 -12.10
C LEU A 359 -2.31 2.04 -12.18
N ASN A 360 -2.68 1.63 -13.40
CA ASN A 360 -3.71 0.62 -13.64
C ASN A 360 -3.20 -0.78 -13.28
N THR A 361 -3.17 -1.07 -11.99
CA THR A 361 -2.73 -2.37 -11.47
C THR A 361 -3.61 -3.53 -11.92
N ALA A 362 -4.89 -3.28 -12.23
CA ALA A 362 -5.78 -4.32 -12.74
C ALA A 362 -5.30 -4.86 -14.11
N ASP A 363 -5.00 -3.95 -15.04
CA ASP A 363 -4.45 -4.33 -16.36
C ASP A 363 -2.98 -4.80 -16.22
N GLY A 364 -2.22 -4.27 -15.24
CA GLY A 364 -0.90 -4.77 -14.90
C GLY A 364 -0.93 -6.25 -14.46
N VAL A 365 -1.86 -6.62 -13.59
CA VAL A 365 -2.10 -8.03 -13.20
C VAL A 365 -2.57 -8.85 -14.40
N ALA A 366 -3.42 -8.31 -15.27
CA ALA A 366 -3.86 -9.01 -16.49
C ALA A 366 -2.66 -9.32 -17.41
N ALA A 367 -1.71 -8.38 -17.57
CA ALA A 367 -0.49 -8.63 -18.36
C ALA A 367 0.36 -9.77 -17.77
N VAL A 368 0.44 -9.89 -16.43
CA VAL A 368 1.10 -11.05 -15.78
C VAL A 368 0.37 -12.35 -16.10
N PHE A 369 -0.96 -12.38 -16.12
CA PHE A 369 -1.71 -13.60 -16.48
C PHE A 369 -1.62 -13.97 -17.97
N GLU A 370 -1.49 -13.00 -18.87
CA GLU A 370 -1.20 -13.30 -20.30
C GLU A 370 0.21 -13.89 -20.44
N LEU A 371 1.21 -13.40 -19.69
CA LEU A 371 2.52 -14.03 -19.61
C LEU A 371 2.42 -15.47 -19.08
N VAL A 372 1.67 -15.73 -17.99
CA VAL A 372 1.43 -17.09 -17.46
C VAL A 372 0.83 -18.02 -18.52
N LYS A 373 -0.12 -17.53 -19.29
CA LYS A 373 -0.74 -18.31 -20.37
C LYS A 373 0.30 -18.70 -21.44
N ASP A 374 1.15 -17.76 -21.85
CA ASP A 374 2.21 -18.04 -22.83
C ASP A 374 3.28 -18.98 -22.29
N ILE A 375 3.67 -18.85 -21.03
CA ILE A 375 4.55 -19.79 -20.33
C ILE A 375 3.94 -21.20 -20.38
N ASN A 376 2.70 -21.37 -19.94
CA ASN A 376 2.03 -22.66 -19.90
C ASN A 376 1.90 -23.31 -21.28
N THR A 377 1.67 -22.52 -22.32
CA THR A 377 1.44 -23.05 -23.68
C THR A 377 2.70 -23.23 -24.51
N SER A 378 3.77 -22.50 -24.19
CA SER A 378 4.97 -22.42 -25.04
C SER A 378 6.25 -22.94 -24.39
N ILE A 379 6.26 -23.12 -23.06
CA ILE A 379 7.44 -23.55 -22.31
C ILE A 379 7.22 -24.87 -21.58
N LEU A 380 6.15 -24.98 -20.76
CA LEU A 380 6.05 -26.08 -19.79
C LEU A 380 5.89 -27.48 -20.42
N ASP A 381 5.31 -27.59 -21.60
CA ASP A 381 5.08 -28.85 -22.29
C ASP A 381 5.98 -29.03 -23.53
N LYS A 382 7.04 -28.22 -23.67
CA LYS A 382 7.92 -28.23 -24.83
C LYS A 382 9.38 -28.27 -24.43
N GLU A 383 10.23 -28.80 -25.35
CA GLU A 383 11.66 -28.64 -25.24
C GLU A 383 12.03 -27.21 -25.65
N VAL A 384 12.58 -26.44 -24.72
CA VAL A 384 13.00 -25.06 -24.90
C VAL A 384 14.45 -24.89 -24.44
N SER A 385 15.11 -23.86 -24.93
CA SER A 385 16.45 -23.52 -24.51
C SER A 385 16.49 -22.96 -23.10
N LYS A 386 17.64 -23.03 -22.46
CA LYS A 386 17.87 -22.46 -21.15
C LYS A 386 17.61 -20.94 -21.11
N ASN A 387 17.97 -20.23 -22.18
CA ASN A 387 17.80 -18.80 -22.31
C ASN A 387 16.31 -18.40 -22.37
N VAL A 388 15.47 -19.17 -23.07
CA VAL A 388 14.00 -18.98 -23.08
C VAL A 388 13.45 -19.10 -21.65
N CYS A 389 13.82 -20.14 -20.91
CA CYS A 389 13.38 -20.31 -19.51
C CYS A 389 13.88 -19.16 -18.61
N GLN A 390 15.13 -18.76 -18.74
CA GLN A 390 15.70 -17.63 -17.97
C GLN A 390 14.98 -16.32 -18.27
N THR A 391 14.66 -16.06 -19.53
CA THR A 391 13.90 -14.88 -19.93
C THR A 391 12.49 -14.89 -19.32
N ALA A 392 11.80 -16.04 -19.38
CA ALA A 392 10.47 -16.17 -18.79
C ALA A 392 10.50 -15.92 -17.27
N VAL A 393 11.46 -16.52 -16.55
CA VAL A 393 11.66 -16.30 -15.12
C VAL A 393 11.93 -14.82 -14.82
N ALA A 394 12.85 -14.19 -15.56
CA ALA A 394 13.24 -12.80 -15.33
C ALA A 394 12.06 -11.84 -15.51
N VAL A 395 11.32 -11.97 -16.61
CA VAL A 395 10.15 -11.12 -16.86
C VAL A 395 9.06 -11.36 -15.81
N PHE A 396 8.77 -12.62 -15.49
CA PHE A 396 7.74 -12.97 -14.51
C PHE A 396 8.06 -12.41 -13.13
N ASP A 397 9.29 -12.62 -12.64
CA ASP A 397 9.72 -12.14 -11.34
C ASP A 397 9.74 -10.60 -11.27
N GLU A 398 10.24 -9.94 -12.31
CA GLU A 398 10.29 -8.49 -12.45
C GLU A 398 8.89 -7.85 -12.29
N LEU A 399 7.89 -8.36 -13.01
CA LEU A 399 6.53 -7.81 -12.97
C LEU A 399 5.85 -8.08 -11.61
N CYS A 400 6.04 -9.27 -11.05
CA CYS A 400 5.53 -9.62 -9.73
C CYS A 400 6.18 -8.78 -8.61
N ASP A 401 7.47 -8.48 -8.71
CA ASP A 401 8.19 -7.65 -7.74
C ASP A 401 7.69 -6.20 -7.72
N VAL A 402 7.35 -5.64 -8.88
CA VAL A 402 6.72 -4.31 -8.96
C VAL A 402 5.36 -4.30 -8.25
N LEU A 403 4.56 -5.35 -8.42
CA LEU A 403 3.28 -5.50 -7.72
C LEU A 403 3.48 -5.88 -6.24
N GLY A 404 4.68 -6.32 -5.86
CA GLY A 404 5.04 -6.78 -4.52
C GLY A 404 4.34 -8.08 -4.11
N ILE A 405 4.07 -8.95 -5.07
CA ILE A 405 3.49 -10.28 -4.87
C ILE A 405 4.53 -11.39 -5.10
N LEU A 406 4.18 -12.63 -4.78
CA LEU A 406 5.04 -13.82 -4.84
C LEU A 406 6.30 -13.72 -3.94
N TYR A 407 6.17 -13.06 -2.79
CA TYR A 407 7.26 -12.91 -1.82
C TYR A 407 7.34 -14.07 -0.79
N ASN A 408 6.34 -14.94 -0.71
CA ASN A 408 6.31 -16.11 0.16
C ASN A 408 6.80 -17.38 -0.56
N ARG A 409 7.75 -17.23 -1.51
CA ARG A 409 8.34 -18.39 -2.18
C ARG A 409 9.05 -19.27 -1.15
N LYS A 410 8.75 -20.57 -1.17
CA LYS A 410 9.49 -21.54 -0.36
C LYS A 410 10.93 -21.55 -0.86
N ASN A 411 11.89 -21.31 0.02
CA ASN A 411 13.28 -21.62 -0.30
C ASN A 411 13.39 -23.13 -0.44
N ASN A 412 13.86 -23.60 -1.59
CA ASN A 412 14.03 -25.03 -1.92
C ASN A 412 15.07 -25.75 -1.05
N ASP A 413 15.58 -25.14 0.02
CA ASP A 413 16.59 -25.76 0.90
C ASP A 413 16.01 -26.89 1.79
N VAL A 414 14.69 -27.05 1.89
CA VAL A 414 14.04 -28.11 2.68
C VAL A 414 13.82 -29.40 1.86
N ASP A 415 14.04 -29.36 0.56
CA ASP A 415 13.60 -30.40 -0.38
C ASP A 415 14.72 -31.28 -0.93
N SER A 416 15.98 -31.13 -0.48
CA SER A 416 17.09 -31.97 -0.92
C SER A 416 16.82 -33.48 -0.71
N ASP A 417 16.16 -33.83 0.40
CA ASP A 417 15.83 -35.20 0.73
C ASP A 417 14.68 -35.75 -0.14
N ILE A 418 13.73 -34.88 -0.49
CA ILE A 418 12.61 -35.22 -1.38
C ILE A 418 13.12 -35.36 -2.81
N GLU A 419 13.96 -34.43 -3.28
CA GLU A 419 14.58 -34.51 -4.60
C GLU A 419 15.44 -35.78 -4.75
N ALA A 420 16.22 -36.12 -3.73
CA ALA A 420 17.01 -37.36 -3.73
C ALA A 420 16.11 -38.62 -3.84
N LEU A 421 14.98 -38.64 -3.13
CA LEU A 421 14.03 -39.77 -3.24
C LEU A 421 13.34 -39.81 -4.62
N ILE A 422 13.05 -38.66 -5.22
CA ILE A 422 12.48 -38.60 -6.58
C ILE A 422 13.51 -39.11 -7.60
N GLU A 423 14.76 -38.73 -7.46
CA GLU A 423 15.85 -39.20 -8.34
C GLU A 423 16.07 -40.69 -8.18
N GLU A 424 16.11 -41.24 -6.95
CA GLU A 424 16.18 -42.69 -6.66
C GLU A 424 15.01 -43.42 -7.32
N ARG A 425 13.78 -42.89 -7.19
CA ARG A 425 12.59 -43.46 -7.87
C ARG A 425 12.73 -43.48 -9.39
N GLN A 426 13.27 -42.40 -9.97
CA GLN A 426 13.48 -42.34 -11.43
C GLN A 426 14.52 -43.34 -11.91
N GLN A 427 15.62 -43.52 -11.17
CA GLN A 427 16.60 -44.53 -11.44
C GLN A 427 16.02 -45.95 -11.30
N ALA A 428 15.22 -46.24 -10.26
CA ALA A 428 14.54 -47.50 -10.09
C ALA A 428 13.62 -47.81 -11.28
N ARG A 429 12.84 -46.85 -11.77
CA ARG A 429 11.98 -46.98 -12.96
C ARG A 429 12.80 -47.28 -14.24
N THR A 430 13.93 -46.59 -14.43
CA THR A 430 14.83 -46.82 -15.57
C THR A 430 15.39 -48.22 -15.54
N ASN A 431 15.72 -48.72 -14.34
CA ASN A 431 16.24 -50.08 -14.11
C ASN A 431 15.13 -51.17 -14.07
N LYS A 432 13.85 -50.77 -14.27
CA LYS A 432 12.66 -51.61 -14.17
C LYS A 432 12.45 -52.23 -12.77
N ASP A 433 13.02 -51.61 -11.73
CA ASP A 433 12.77 -51.99 -10.33
C ASP A 433 11.50 -51.30 -9.84
N TRP A 434 10.38 -51.89 -10.18
CA TRP A 434 9.04 -51.34 -9.85
C TRP A 434 8.76 -51.39 -8.34
N ALA A 435 9.33 -52.34 -7.62
CA ALA A 435 9.13 -52.48 -6.17
C ALA A 435 9.75 -51.28 -5.41
N THR A 436 10.95 -50.87 -5.75
CA THR A 436 11.62 -49.68 -5.18
C THR A 436 10.89 -48.41 -5.60
N ALA A 437 10.49 -48.31 -6.86
CA ALA A 437 9.78 -47.13 -7.36
C ALA A 437 8.41 -46.91 -6.65
N ASP A 438 7.67 -47.98 -6.42
CA ASP A 438 6.36 -47.91 -5.70
C ASP A 438 6.55 -47.62 -4.20
N ARG A 439 7.55 -48.23 -3.55
CA ARG A 439 7.90 -47.95 -2.16
C ARG A 439 8.18 -46.45 -1.95
N ILE A 440 9.01 -45.85 -2.79
CA ILE A 440 9.38 -44.43 -2.70
C ILE A 440 8.17 -43.55 -2.95
N ARG A 441 7.31 -43.91 -3.92
CA ARG A 441 6.04 -43.15 -4.16
C ARG A 441 5.14 -43.16 -2.92
N ASP A 442 4.99 -44.30 -2.29
CA ASP A 442 4.14 -44.47 -1.11
C ASP A 442 4.74 -43.77 0.13
N GLU A 443 6.07 -43.78 0.28
CA GLU A 443 6.77 -43.00 1.30
C GLU A 443 6.55 -41.49 1.13
N LEU A 444 6.69 -40.96 -0.08
CA LEU A 444 6.46 -39.56 -0.40
C LEU A 444 4.99 -39.17 -0.17
N LYS A 445 4.07 -40.04 -0.57
CA LYS A 445 2.63 -39.84 -0.33
C LYS A 445 2.32 -39.84 1.17
N ALA A 446 2.93 -40.65 1.99
CA ALA A 446 2.80 -40.64 3.44
C ALA A 446 3.32 -39.34 4.09
N LYS A 447 4.25 -38.64 3.43
CA LYS A 447 4.74 -37.30 3.81
C LYS A 447 3.90 -36.15 3.24
N GLY A 448 2.72 -36.45 2.63
CA GLY A 448 1.85 -35.47 1.99
C GLY A 448 2.37 -34.95 0.64
N ILE A 449 3.25 -35.74 -0.04
CA ILE A 449 3.86 -35.33 -1.31
C ILE A 449 3.20 -36.13 -2.44
N ILE A 450 2.57 -35.42 -3.37
CA ILE A 450 1.95 -35.98 -4.56
C ILE A 450 2.86 -35.78 -5.76
N LEU A 451 3.26 -36.88 -6.40
CA LEU A 451 4.08 -36.87 -7.61
C LEU A 451 3.23 -36.81 -8.87
N LYS A 452 3.63 -35.97 -9.83
CA LYS A 452 3.06 -35.91 -11.17
C LYS A 452 4.13 -36.13 -12.22
N ASP A 453 4.00 -37.21 -13.00
CA ASP A 453 4.90 -37.48 -14.12
C ASP A 453 4.55 -36.53 -15.30
N THR A 454 5.55 -35.83 -15.84
CA THR A 454 5.44 -34.93 -17.01
C THR A 454 6.43 -35.34 -18.09
N PRO A 455 6.31 -34.90 -19.34
CA PRO A 455 7.29 -35.19 -20.41
C PRO A 455 8.71 -34.72 -20.09
N GLN A 456 8.85 -33.71 -19.22
CA GLN A 456 10.14 -33.15 -18.81
C GLN A 456 10.69 -33.75 -17.51
N GLY A 457 9.95 -34.65 -16.83
CA GLY A 457 10.36 -35.27 -15.57
C GLY A 457 9.22 -35.37 -14.57
N VAL A 458 9.54 -35.62 -13.31
CA VAL A 458 8.57 -35.73 -12.23
C VAL A 458 8.45 -34.40 -11.48
N THR A 459 7.23 -33.85 -11.40
CA THR A 459 6.93 -32.72 -10.53
C THR A 459 6.21 -33.22 -9.27
N TRP A 460 6.19 -32.43 -8.22
CA TRP A 460 5.52 -32.80 -6.98
C TRP A 460 4.87 -31.59 -6.31
N THR A 461 3.84 -31.86 -5.52
CA THR A 461 3.17 -30.89 -4.68
C THR A 461 3.02 -31.45 -3.28
N LYS A 462 3.03 -30.60 -2.27
CA LYS A 462 2.78 -30.97 -0.87
C LYS A 462 1.36 -30.56 -0.51
N GLU A 463 0.56 -31.52 -0.04
CA GLU A 463 -0.80 -31.24 0.53
C GLU A 463 -0.72 -30.49 1.85
#